data_b63d74773fc8e11c4ef818d91e891824
#
_entry.id   b63d74773fc8e11c4ef818d91e891824
#
_cell.length_a   1.000
_cell.length_b   1.000
_cell.length_c   1.000
_cell.angle_alpha   90.00
_cell.angle_beta   90.00
_cell.angle_gamma   90.00
#
_symmetry.space_group_name_H-M   'P 1'
#
loop_
_entity.id
_entity.type
_entity.pdbx_description
1 polymer ?
#
loop_
_entity_poly.entity_id
_entity_poly.type
_entity_poly.pdbx_seq_one_letter_code
_entity_poly.pdbx_strand_id
1 'polypeptide(L)'
;MIKTEGQGLWELLKISLPFFVLSTCYAVLVLYLEEKFGDHIFLKSSQIGSVFGLAVAFFLGFRMNSAYDRWWEARKIFGQLTNNARSFSTKIYTYVLSPNKLVLVQEEEAKKAARDLIDLTCIYISQFKSEISDNLNAKKDEETERLFKDYSIDQNNKLSNEILISLATKIEALFAPKATIEKSDLMQHINQFYDIQGKAERIKNTPFLKIYSAFTKATVILYVLMIPFIIGDIDIGGEESYLEYLSIPLFALVSTLFLTINRLANLHGDPLAANKTSVPVDQICQRIIGNCQELKAKILS
;
A
#
# COMPACT_ATOMS: atom_id res chain seq x y z
N MET A 1 -2.08 3.28 10.44
CA MET A 1 -2.83 4.23 9.57
C MET A 1 -3.05 5.52 10.33
N ILE A 2 -2.82 6.66 9.69
CA ILE A 2 -3.11 7.99 10.24
C ILE A 2 -4.63 8.11 10.39
N LYS A 3 -5.12 8.29 11.63
CA LYS A 3 -6.56 8.30 11.93
C LYS A 3 -7.14 9.70 12.13
N THR A 4 -6.30 10.69 12.39
CA THR A 4 -6.70 12.07 12.65
C THR A 4 -5.85 13.04 11.84
N GLU A 5 -6.39 14.22 11.53
CA GLU A 5 -5.64 15.27 10.81
C GLU A 5 -4.37 15.70 11.57
N GLY A 6 -4.43 15.79 12.90
CA GLY A 6 -3.26 16.13 13.72
C GLY A 6 -2.13 15.10 13.62
N GLN A 7 -2.46 13.80 13.51
CA GLN A 7 -1.45 12.77 13.24
C GLN A 7 -0.85 12.92 11.84
N GLY A 8 -1.66 13.34 10.86
CA GLY A 8 -1.20 13.61 9.49
C GLY A 8 -0.20 14.75 9.44
N LEU A 9 -0.51 15.87 10.10
CA LEU A 9 0.38 17.02 10.21
C LEU A 9 1.70 16.68 10.93
N TRP A 10 1.62 15.90 12.01
CA TRP A 10 2.82 15.48 12.74
C TRP A 10 3.75 14.58 11.91
N GLU A 11 3.20 13.63 11.16
CA GLU A 11 4.01 12.79 10.26
C GLU A 11 4.56 13.61 9.08
N LEU A 12 3.79 14.57 8.56
CA LEU A 12 4.27 15.49 7.54
C LEU A 12 5.46 16.33 8.06
N LEU A 13 5.35 16.88 9.26
CA LEU A 13 6.43 17.65 9.90
C LEU A 13 7.69 16.79 10.08
N LYS A 14 7.56 15.54 10.51
CA LYS A 14 8.71 14.62 10.63
C LYS A 14 9.41 14.36 9.29
N ILE A 15 8.65 14.31 8.20
CA ILE A 15 9.19 14.09 6.86
C ILE A 15 9.85 15.36 6.32
N SER A 16 9.25 16.53 6.56
CA SER A 16 9.68 17.81 6.00
C SER A 16 10.79 18.49 6.79
N LEU A 17 10.83 18.36 8.11
CA LEU A 17 11.78 19.03 8.97
C LEU A 17 13.27 18.78 8.60
N PRO A 18 13.70 17.54 8.31
CA PRO A 18 15.07 17.29 7.87
C PRO A 18 15.42 18.03 6.58
N PHE A 19 14.48 18.11 5.65
CA PHE A 19 14.66 18.85 4.40
C PHE A 19 14.74 20.35 4.64
N PHE A 20 13.92 20.88 5.55
CA PHE A 20 13.95 22.29 5.91
C PHE A 20 15.30 22.68 6.51
N VAL A 21 15.81 21.92 7.47
CA VAL A 21 17.12 22.15 8.08
C VAL A 21 18.24 22.09 7.04
N LEU A 22 18.22 21.04 6.20
CA LEU A 22 19.23 20.87 5.14
C LEU A 22 19.21 22.03 4.15
N SER A 23 18.02 22.45 3.72
CA SER A 23 17.84 23.55 2.77
C SER A 23 18.26 24.89 3.38
N THR A 24 17.98 25.12 4.66
CA THR A 24 18.44 26.33 5.38
C THR A 24 19.94 26.36 5.46
N CYS A 25 20.60 25.27 5.87
CA CYS A 25 22.07 25.21 5.92
C CYS A 25 22.69 25.44 4.54
N TYR A 26 22.09 24.90 3.49
CA TYR A 26 22.57 25.12 2.12
C TYR A 26 22.40 26.56 1.67
N ALA A 27 21.27 27.22 1.98
CA ALA A 27 21.05 28.63 1.69
C ALA A 27 22.09 29.51 2.36
N VAL A 28 22.35 29.31 3.65
CA VAL A 28 23.38 30.06 4.41
C VAL A 28 24.75 29.83 3.80
N LEU A 29 25.08 28.59 3.39
CA LEU A 29 26.35 28.32 2.74
C LEU A 29 26.50 29.08 1.42
N VAL A 30 25.43 29.10 0.59
CA VAL A 30 25.49 29.85 -0.69
C VAL A 30 25.68 31.32 -0.48
N LEU A 31 24.95 31.95 0.46
CA LEU A 31 25.13 33.36 0.79
C LEU A 31 26.55 33.67 1.31
N TYR A 32 27.11 32.81 2.17
CA TYR A 32 28.50 32.96 2.63
C TYR A 32 29.51 32.90 1.49
N LEU A 33 29.29 32.00 0.52
CA LEU A 33 30.15 31.90 -0.67
C LEU A 33 30.01 33.11 -1.59
N GLU A 34 28.82 33.66 -1.70
CA GLU A 34 28.51 34.86 -2.43
C GLU A 34 29.29 36.07 -1.86
N GLU A 35 29.16 36.30 -0.56
CA GLU A 35 29.87 37.37 0.14
C GLU A 35 31.40 37.27 -0.08
N LYS A 36 31.93 36.03 -0.14
CA LYS A 36 33.37 35.80 -0.26
C LYS A 36 33.91 35.88 -1.68
N PHE A 37 33.15 35.42 -2.68
CA PHE A 37 33.60 35.29 -4.08
C PHE A 37 32.99 36.32 -5.04
N GLY A 38 32.04 37.13 -4.58
CA GLY A 38 31.35 38.17 -5.34
C GLY A 38 30.33 37.65 -6.34
N ASP A 39 29.69 38.57 -7.05
CA ASP A 39 28.53 38.36 -7.93
C ASP A 39 28.76 37.48 -9.16
N HIS A 40 29.90 36.88 -9.32
CA HIS A 40 30.24 36.07 -10.50
C HIS A 40 29.58 34.71 -10.53
N ILE A 41 28.89 34.30 -9.46
CA ILE A 41 28.31 32.97 -9.30
C ILE A 41 26.81 32.92 -9.70
N PHE A 42 26.16 34.10 -9.89
CA PHE A 42 24.73 34.17 -10.18
C PHE A 42 24.36 33.92 -11.63
N LEU A 43 23.39 33.03 -11.82
CA LEU A 43 22.64 32.92 -13.06
C LEU A 43 21.64 34.09 -13.12
N LYS A 44 22.03 35.21 -13.73
CA LYS A 44 21.20 36.43 -13.93
C LYS A 44 19.98 36.14 -14.86
N SER A 45 19.24 35.09 -14.61
CA SER A 45 18.05 34.74 -15.41
C SER A 45 16.99 34.01 -14.56
N SER A 46 16.24 34.80 -13.79
CA SER A 46 15.08 34.35 -13.03
C SER A 46 14.03 33.66 -13.92
N GLN A 47 13.96 34.01 -15.21
CA GLN A 47 13.04 33.41 -16.18
C GLN A 47 13.36 31.94 -16.46
N ILE A 48 14.62 31.57 -16.64
CA ILE A 48 15.04 30.18 -16.86
C ILE A 48 14.72 29.35 -15.62
N GLY A 49 14.98 29.88 -14.44
CA GLY A 49 14.66 29.22 -13.19
C GLY A 49 13.16 28.97 -12.99
N SER A 50 12.34 29.95 -13.37
CA SER A 50 10.87 29.82 -13.29
C SER A 50 10.33 28.76 -14.25
N VAL A 51 10.79 28.75 -15.50
CA VAL A 51 10.40 27.73 -16.50
C VAL A 51 10.85 26.34 -16.07
N PHE A 52 12.07 26.20 -15.54
CA PHE A 52 12.57 24.92 -15.04
C PHE A 52 11.80 24.46 -13.82
N GLY A 53 11.49 25.35 -12.87
CA GLY A 53 10.66 25.06 -11.71
C GLY A 53 9.25 24.58 -12.08
N LEU A 54 8.63 25.21 -13.09
CA LEU A 54 7.33 24.77 -13.62
C LEU A 54 7.41 23.36 -14.22
N ALA A 55 8.44 23.06 -15.00
CA ALA A 55 8.65 21.73 -15.55
C ALA A 55 8.85 20.67 -14.46
N VAL A 56 9.66 20.97 -13.43
CA VAL A 56 9.86 20.08 -12.27
C VAL A 56 8.56 19.84 -11.52
N ALA A 57 7.78 20.90 -11.25
CA ALA A 57 6.48 20.80 -10.58
C ALA A 57 5.52 19.90 -11.37
N PHE A 58 5.50 20.02 -12.70
CA PHE A 58 4.68 19.21 -13.60
C PHE A 58 5.08 17.72 -13.53
N PHE A 59 6.35 17.37 -13.67
CA PHE A 59 6.82 15.99 -13.56
C PHE A 59 6.55 15.40 -12.17
N LEU A 60 6.72 16.20 -11.13
CA LEU A 60 6.47 15.78 -9.76
C LEU A 60 4.97 15.56 -9.50
N GLY A 61 4.10 16.40 -10.08
CA GLY A 61 2.65 16.24 -10.03
C GLY A 61 2.19 14.95 -10.70
N PHE A 62 2.66 14.63 -11.91
CA PHE A 62 2.37 13.34 -12.57
C PHE A 62 2.84 12.15 -11.76
N ARG A 63 4.04 12.25 -11.19
CA ARG A 63 4.57 11.18 -10.35
C ARG A 63 3.71 10.94 -9.12
N MET A 64 3.29 12.00 -8.45
CA MET A 64 2.41 11.90 -7.29
C MET A 64 1.05 11.31 -7.65
N ASN A 65 0.45 11.73 -8.77
CA ASN A 65 -0.80 11.19 -9.26
C ASN A 65 -0.69 9.67 -9.55
N SER A 66 0.36 9.27 -10.28
CA SER A 66 0.60 7.85 -10.56
C SER A 66 0.85 7.01 -9.30
N ALA A 67 1.53 7.57 -8.30
CA ALA A 67 1.72 6.91 -7.01
C ALA A 67 0.40 6.75 -6.24
N TYR A 68 -0.47 7.78 -6.28
CA TYR A 68 -1.80 7.74 -5.70
C TYR A 68 -2.69 6.70 -6.38
N ASP A 69 -2.72 6.63 -7.71
CA ASP A 69 -3.51 5.65 -8.46
C ASP A 69 -3.11 4.22 -8.10
N ARG A 70 -1.82 3.98 -7.94
CA ARG A 70 -1.28 2.69 -7.50
C ARG A 70 -1.70 2.34 -6.08
N TRP A 71 -1.64 3.31 -5.17
CA TRP A 71 -2.12 3.14 -3.79
C TRP A 71 -3.62 2.85 -3.76
N TRP A 72 -4.41 3.56 -4.56
CA TRP A 72 -5.85 3.40 -4.64
C TRP A 72 -6.24 2.05 -5.25
N GLU A 73 -5.51 1.58 -6.27
CA GLU A 73 -5.70 0.23 -6.82
C GLU A 73 -5.46 -0.84 -5.75
N ALA A 74 -4.36 -0.77 -5.02
CA ALA A 74 -4.10 -1.68 -3.90
C ALA A 74 -5.22 -1.64 -2.85
N ARG A 75 -5.71 -0.45 -2.49
CA ARG A 75 -6.81 -0.28 -1.54
C ARG A 75 -8.11 -0.93 -2.02
N LYS A 76 -8.42 -0.83 -3.32
CA LYS A 76 -9.58 -1.50 -3.94
C LYS A 76 -9.46 -3.02 -3.89
N ILE A 77 -8.29 -3.57 -4.17
CA ILE A 77 -8.03 -5.02 -4.13
C ILE A 77 -8.32 -5.58 -2.74
N PHE A 78 -7.84 -4.96 -1.67
CA PHE A 78 -8.14 -5.37 -0.30
C PHE A 78 -9.59 -5.13 0.13
N GLY A 79 -10.28 -4.17 -0.51
CA GLY A 79 -11.72 -4.02 -0.41
C GLY A 79 -12.47 -5.21 -1.04
N GLN A 80 -12.07 -5.62 -2.23
CA GLN A 80 -12.61 -6.81 -2.91
C GLN A 80 -12.37 -8.09 -2.10
N LEU A 81 -11.16 -8.26 -1.53
CA LEU A 81 -10.86 -9.37 -0.63
C LEU A 81 -11.84 -9.43 0.55
N THR A 82 -12.12 -8.28 1.17
CA THR A 82 -13.05 -8.19 2.29
C THR A 82 -14.45 -8.65 1.89
N ASN A 83 -14.96 -8.15 0.77
CA ASN A 83 -16.30 -8.48 0.30
C ASN A 83 -16.38 -9.94 -0.13
N ASN A 84 -15.39 -10.44 -0.89
CA ASN A 84 -15.36 -11.83 -1.34
C ASN A 84 -15.31 -12.82 -0.17
N ALA A 85 -14.44 -12.59 0.82
CA ALA A 85 -14.32 -13.44 1.99
C ALA A 85 -15.61 -13.49 2.83
N ARG A 86 -16.26 -12.34 3.02
CA ARG A 86 -17.56 -12.26 3.72
C ARG A 86 -18.65 -13.02 2.99
N SER A 87 -18.79 -12.80 1.68
CA SER A 87 -19.80 -13.49 0.87
C SER A 87 -19.55 -14.99 0.84
N PHE A 88 -18.32 -15.41 0.63
CA PHE A 88 -17.92 -16.81 0.61
C PHE A 88 -18.23 -17.52 1.94
N SER A 89 -17.79 -16.95 3.06
CA SER A 89 -18.06 -17.53 4.39
C SER A 89 -19.54 -17.57 4.71
N THR A 90 -20.31 -16.54 4.34
CA THR A 90 -21.78 -16.54 4.52
C THR A 90 -22.45 -17.63 3.69
N LYS A 91 -22.00 -17.83 2.45
CA LYS A 91 -22.54 -18.89 1.57
C LYS A 91 -22.16 -20.28 2.06
N ILE A 92 -20.96 -20.48 2.58
CA ILE A 92 -20.60 -21.74 3.27
C ILE A 92 -21.61 -22.01 4.40
N TYR A 93 -21.83 -21.02 5.28
CA TYR A 93 -22.78 -21.14 6.39
C TYR A 93 -24.18 -21.51 5.88
N THR A 94 -24.70 -20.77 4.90
CA THR A 94 -26.08 -20.94 4.43
C THR A 94 -26.29 -22.20 3.59
N TYR A 95 -25.34 -22.60 2.75
CA TYR A 95 -25.49 -23.73 1.85
C TYR A 95 -25.17 -25.06 2.53
N VAL A 96 -24.09 -25.12 3.32
CA VAL A 96 -23.68 -26.36 3.99
C VAL A 96 -24.65 -26.74 5.11
N LEU A 97 -25.20 -25.75 5.82
CA LEU A 97 -26.18 -25.98 6.90
C LEU A 97 -27.63 -25.85 6.44
N SER A 98 -27.87 -25.88 5.12
CA SER A 98 -29.22 -25.79 4.55
C SER A 98 -30.07 -26.99 4.93
N PRO A 99 -31.34 -26.80 5.35
CA PRO A 99 -32.28 -27.90 5.57
C PRO A 99 -32.60 -28.70 4.30
N ASN A 100 -32.27 -28.16 3.13
CA ASN A 100 -32.53 -28.81 1.82
C ASN A 100 -31.56 -29.96 1.51
N LYS A 101 -30.68 -30.34 2.45
CA LYS A 101 -29.71 -31.43 2.30
C LYS A 101 -28.90 -31.32 1.00
N LEU A 102 -28.26 -30.16 0.85
CA LEU A 102 -27.37 -29.83 -0.30
C LEU A 102 -26.03 -30.57 -0.22
N VAL A 103 -25.68 -31.09 0.96
CA VAL A 103 -24.42 -31.79 1.23
C VAL A 103 -24.68 -33.30 1.41
N LEU A 104 -23.62 -34.09 1.18
CA LEU A 104 -23.66 -35.57 1.23
C LEU A 104 -23.51 -36.15 2.64
N VAL A 105 -23.19 -35.32 3.61
CA VAL A 105 -22.84 -35.73 4.99
C VAL A 105 -23.96 -35.42 5.98
N GLN A 106 -23.90 -36.06 7.15
CA GLN A 106 -24.82 -35.84 8.27
C GLN A 106 -24.62 -34.44 8.87
N GLU A 107 -25.60 -33.95 9.64
CA GLU A 107 -25.64 -32.59 10.18
C GLU A 107 -24.38 -32.22 10.98
N GLU A 108 -23.90 -33.09 11.87
CA GLU A 108 -22.70 -32.82 12.67
C GLU A 108 -21.43 -32.78 11.85
N GLU A 109 -21.32 -33.64 10.83
CA GLU A 109 -20.22 -33.60 9.87
C GLU A 109 -20.29 -32.36 8.97
N ALA A 110 -21.52 -31.95 8.60
CA ALA A 110 -21.74 -30.71 7.85
C ALA A 110 -21.30 -29.47 8.65
N LYS A 111 -21.64 -29.40 9.94
CA LYS A 111 -21.19 -28.36 10.86
C LYS A 111 -19.66 -28.34 10.96
N LYS A 112 -19.03 -29.53 11.10
CA LYS A 112 -17.56 -29.63 11.11
C LYS A 112 -16.95 -29.16 9.79
N ALA A 113 -17.48 -29.60 8.66
CA ALA A 113 -16.99 -29.21 7.33
C ALA A 113 -17.14 -27.71 7.08
N ALA A 114 -18.25 -27.11 7.51
CA ALA A 114 -18.45 -25.66 7.41
C ALA A 114 -17.39 -24.87 8.23
N ARG A 115 -17.10 -25.32 9.44
CA ARG A 115 -16.04 -24.71 10.29
C ARG A 115 -14.67 -24.84 9.63
N ASP A 116 -14.31 -26.03 9.18
CA ASP A 116 -13.01 -26.28 8.54
C ASP A 116 -12.84 -25.43 7.27
N LEU A 117 -13.89 -25.27 6.44
CA LEU A 117 -13.84 -24.40 5.26
C LEU A 117 -13.65 -22.92 5.63
N ILE A 118 -14.29 -22.46 6.73
CA ILE A 118 -14.12 -21.09 7.24
C ILE A 118 -12.68 -20.90 7.78
N ASP A 119 -12.16 -21.88 8.52
CA ASP A 119 -10.79 -21.84 9.05
C ASP A 119 -9.75 -21.83 7.92
N LEU A 120 -9.91 -22.69 6.89
CA LEU A 120 -9.06 -22.64 5.70
C LEU A 120 -9.11 -21.28 5.00
N THR A 121 -10.28 -20.63 4.97
CA THR A 121 -10.40 -19.27 4.43
C THR A 121 -9.61 -18.25 5.28
N CYS A 122 -9.67 -18.35 6.60
CA CYS A 122 -8.87 -17.50 7.50
C CYS A 122 -7.36 -17.72 7.30
N ILE A 123 -6.95 -18.98 7.15
CA ILE A 123 -5.56 -19.36 6.91
C ILE A 123 -5.10 -18.82 5.54
N TYR A 124 -5.94 -18.97 4.50
CA TYR A 124 -5.66 -18.36 3.20
C TYR A 124 -5.38 -16.86 3.30
N ILE A 125 -6.25 -16.12 3.99
CA ILE A 125 -6.11 -14.67 4.15
C ILE A 125 -4.83 -14.31 4.90
N SER A 126 -4.49 -15.05 5.96
CA SER A 126 -3.27 -14.86 6.72
C SER A 126 -2.02 -15.15 5.89
N GLN A 127 -2.04 -16.25 5.14
CA GLN A 127 -0.93 -16.65 4.28
C GLN A 127 -0.74 -15.69 3.10
N PHE A 128 -1.83 -15.33 2.42
CA PHE A 128 -1.81 -14.34 1.34
C PHE A 128 -1.24 -12.99 1.82
N LYS A 129 -1.67 -12.51 3.00
CA LYS A 129 -1.12 -11.31 3.63
C LYS A 129 0.40 -11.44 3.81
N SER A 130 0.88 -12.57 4.34
CA SER A 130 2.30 -12.83 4.58
C SER A 130 3.10 -12.81 3.29
N GLU A 131 2.60 -13.44 2.23
CA GLU A 131 3.24 -13.48 0.91
C GLU A 131 3.32 -12.10 0.25
N ILE A 132 2.30 -11.26 0.42
CA ILE A 132 2.25 -9.91 -0.17
C ILE A 132 3.12 -8.91 0.59
N SER A 133 3.18 -8.98 1.92
CA SER A 133 3.93 -8.02 2.76
C SER A 133 5.38 -8.42 3.03
N ASP A 134 5.92 -9.45 2.37
CA ASP A 134 7.26 -10.02 2.61
C ASP A 134 7.51 -10.44 4.07
N ASN A 135 6.45 -10.63 4.82
CA ASN A 135 6.51 -11.00 6.22
C ASN A 135 6.36 -12.53 6.35
N LEU A 136 7.43 -13.25 6.05
CA LEU A 136 7.47 -14.73 5.99
C LEU A 136 7.19 -15.43 7.32
N ASN A 137 7.00 -14.69 8.41
CA ASN A 137 6.78 -15.22 9.75
C ASN A 137 5.29 -15.31 10.12
N ALA A 138 4.43 -15.84 9.25
CA ALA A 138 3.11 -16.28 9.69
C ALA A 138 3.32 -17.44 10.70
N LYS A 139 3.08 -17.18 11.99
CA LYS A 139 3.11 -18.25 13.02
C LYS A 139 2.05 -19.28 12.64
N LYS A 140 2.50 -20.49 12.38
CA LYS A 140 1.63 -21.64 12.25
C LYS A 140 1.26 -22.07 13.67
N ASP A 141 -0.02 -22.09 13.97
CA ASP A 141 -0.54 -22.70 15.19
C ASP A 141 -0.88 -24.19 14.96
N GLU A 142 -1.13 -24.93 16.02
CA GLU A 142 -1.44 -26.37 15.97
C GLU A 142 -2.68 -26.66 15.09
N GLU A 143 -3.68 -25.75 15.10
CA GLU A 143 -4.89 -25.89 14.29
C GLU A 143 -4.59 -25.75 12.80
N THR A 144 -3.72 -24.83 12.43
CA THR A 144 -3.23 -24.66 11.05
C THR A 144 -2.47 -25.89 10.57
N GLU A 145 -1.58 -26.45 11.40
CA GLU A 145 -0.82 -27.67 11.06
C GLU A 145 -1.74 -28.88 10.90
N ARG A 146 -2.73 -29.02 11.78
CA ARG A 146 -3.77 -30.06 11.66
C ARG A 146 -4.50 -29.95 10.33
N LEU A 147 -4.98 -28.75 9.97
CA LEU A 147 -5.72 -28.53 8.73
C LEU A 147 -4.84 -28.80 7.50
N PHE A 148 -3.56 -28.42 7.54
CA PHE A 148 -2.64 -28.73 6.44
C PHE A 148 -2.46 -30.23 6.24
N LYS A 149 -2.41 -31.00 7.33
CA LYS A 149 -2.33 -32.47 7.28
C LYS A 149 -3.65 -33.09 6.81
N ASP A 150 -4.79 -32.69 7.40
CA ASP A 150 -6.12 -33.22 7.10
C ASP A 150 -6.54 -32.95 5.63
N TYR A 151 -6.07 -31.83 5.06
CA TYR A 151 -6.38 -31.43 3.68
C TYR A 151 -5.21 -31.66 2.70
N SER A 152 -4.15 -32.37 3.12
CA SER A 152 -2.97 -32.72 2.29
C SER A 152 -2.38 -31.52 1.57
N ILE A 153 -2.27 -30.38 2.26
CA ILE A 153 -1.75 -29.12 1.69
C ILE A 153 -0.23 -29.25 1.50
N ASP A 154 0.22 -29.15 0.25
CA ASP A 154 1.66 -29.18 -0.06
C ASP A 154 2.33 -27.87 0.35
N GLN A 155 3.24 -27.96 1.30
CA GLN A 155 3.96 -26.81 1.84
C GLN A 155 5.21 -26.42 1.01
N ASN A 156 5.57 -27.22 -0.02
CA ASN A 156 6.69 -26.91 -0.92
C ASN A 156 6.29 -25.96 -2.04
N ASN A 157 4.99 -25.87 -2.34
CA ASN A 157 4.43 -24.99 -3.34
C ASN A 157 4.02 -23.63 -2.73
N LYS A 158 3.49 -22.75 -3.57
CA LYS A 158 2.91 -21.50 -3.12
C LYS A 158 1.68 -21.78 -2.26
N LEU A 159 1.83 -21.57 -0.96
CA LEU A 159 0.88 -22.05 0.05
C LEU A 159 -0.52 -21.44 -0.10
N SER A 160 -0.64 -20.17 -0.50
CA SER A 160 -1.93 -19.55 -0.80
C SER A 160 -2.71 -20.28 -1.91
N ASN A 161 -2.00 -20.74 -2.97
CA ASN A 161 -2.61 -21.48 -4.06
C ASN A 161 -3.07 -22.87 -3.59
N GLU A 162 -2.25 -23.59 -2.83
CA GLU A 162 -2.56 -24.92 -2.30
C GLU A 162 -3.81 -24.88 -1.39
N ILE A 163 -3.95 -23.83 -0.59
CA ILE A 163 -5.14 -23.65 0.25
C ILE A 163 -6.40 -23.46 -0.61
N LEU A 164 -6.33 -22.68 -1.68
CA LEU A 164 -7.47 -22.47 -2.60
C LEU A 164 -7.84 -23.77 -3.35
N ILE A 165 -6.86 -24.57 -3.77
CA ILE A 165 -7.09 -25.89 -4.37
C ILE A 165 -7.79 -26.82 -3.36
N SER A 166 -7.33 -26.83 -2.12
CA SER A 166 -7.93 -27.63 -1.04
C SER A 166 -9.37 -27.21 -0.74
N LEU A 167 -9.66 -25.91 -0.72
CA LEU A 167 -11.02 -25.37 -0.60
C LEU A 167 -11.90 -25.84 -1.75
N ALA A 168 -11.44 -25.75 -2.99
CA ALA A 168 -12.19 -26.18 -4.18
C ALA A 168 -12.47 -27.69 -4.14
N THR A 169 -11.47 -28.51 -3.86
CA THR A 169 -11.58 -29.96 -3.78
C THR A 169 -12.57 -30.38 -2.68
N LYS A 170 -12.52 -29.73 -1.51
CA LYS A 170 -13.45 -30.04 -0.42
C LYS A 170 -14.89 -29.67 -0.75
N ILE A 171 -15.11 -28.51 -1.39
CA ILE A 171 -16.45 -28.10 -1.85
C ILE A 171 -16.99 -29.11 -2.86
N GLU A 172 -16.14 -29.52 -3.82
CA GLU A 172 -16.56 -30.51 -4.82
C GLU A 172 -16.98 -31.83 -4.18
N ALA A 173 -16.23 -32.32 -3.20
CA ALA A 173 -16.51 -33.59 -2.50
C ALA A 173 -17.69 -33.48 -1.52
N LEU A 174 -17.94 -32.30 -0.94
CA LEU A 174 -18.96 -32.13 0.11
C LEU A 174 -20.38 -32.02 -0.45
N PHE A 175 -20.56 -31.36 -1.58
CA PHE A 175 -21.86 -31.02 -2.13
C PHE A 175 -22.45 -32.17 -2.98
N ALA A 176 -23.75 -32.41 -2.82
CA ALA A 176 -24.49 -33.41 -3.60
C ALA A 176 -24.49 -33.04 -5.10
N PRO A 177 -24.59 -34.01 -6.01
CA PRO A 177 -24.66 -33.75 -7.46
C PRO A 177 -25.78 -32.79 -7.87
N LYS A 178 -26.89 -32.78 -7.13
CA LYS A 178 -28.05 -31.88 -7.36
C LYS A 178 -27.77 -30.42 -7.00
N ALA A 179 -26.77 -30.14 -6.17
CA ALA A 179 -26.43 -28.80 -5.69
C ALA A 179 -25.46 -28.05 -6.65
N THR A 180 -25.75 -28.16 -7.95
CA THR A 180 -24.86 -27.62 -9.00
C THR A 180 -24.75 -26.08 -8.94
N ILE A 181 -25.84 -25.38 -8.64
CA ILE A 181 -25.90 -23.92 -8.58
C ILE A 181 -25.08 -23.42 -7.40
N GLU A 182 -25.30 -23.98 -6.21
CA GLU A 182 -24.61 -23.57 -4.98
C GLU A 182 -23.12 -23.89 -5.06
N LYS A 183 -22.76 -25.03 -5.63
CA LYS A 183 -21.37 -25.41 -5.89
C LYS A 183 -20.71 -24.47 -6.86
N SER A 184 -21.34 -24.16 -7.99
CA SER A 184 -20.85 -23.24 -8.99
C SER A 184 -20.63 -21.83 -8.41
N ASP A 185 -21.57 -21.37 -7.57
CA ASP A 185 -21.50 -20.09 -6.91
C ASP A 185 -20.32 -20.01 -5.92
N LEU A 186 -20.06 -21.05 -5.12
CA LEU A 186 -18.88 -21.12 -4.26
C LEU A 186 -17.57 -21.17 -5.06
N MET A 187 -17.53 -21.93 -6.17
CA MET A 187 -16.37 -21.98 -7.05
C MET A 187 -16.07 -20.62 -7.70
N GLN A 188 -17.08 -19.81 -7.98
CA GLN A 188 -16.90 -18.46 -8.48
C GLN A 188 -16.18 -17.57 -7.44
N HIS A 189 -16.45 -17.73 -6.15
CA HIS A 189 -15.72 -17.03 -5.09
C HIS A 189 -14.25 -17.44 -5.00
N ILE A 190 -13.94 -18.73 -5.24
CA ILE A 190 -12.55 -19.20 -5.33
C ILE A 190 -11.83 -18.54 -6.51
N ASN A 191 -12.47 -18.48 -7.67
CA ASN A 191 -11.94 -17.76 -8.83
C ASN A 191 -11.70 -16.26 -8.53
N GLN A 192 -12.59 -15.63 -7.76
CA GLN A 192 -12.40 -14.25 -7.30
C GLN A 192 -11.21 -14.12 -6.34
N PHE A 193 -10.93 -15.09 -5.48
CA PHE A 193 -9.72 -15.09 -4.65
C PHE A 193 -8.45 -15.14 -5.50
N TYR A 194 -8.40 -15.99 -6.54
CA TYR A 194 -7.28 -16.02 -7.50
C TYR A 194 -7.12 -14.69 -8.23
N ASP A 195 -8.21 -14.07 -8.69
CA ASP A 195 -8.18 -12.76 -9.36
C ASP A 195 -7.64 -11.66 -8.43
N ILE A 196 -8.09 -11.62 -7.18
CA ILE A 196 -7.62 -10.69 -6.14
C ILE A 196 -6.12 -10.91 -5.87
N GLN A 197 -5.71 -12.15 -5.72
CA GLN A 197 -4.31 -12.54 -5.50
C GLN A 197 -3.43 -12.09 -6.66
N GLY A 198 -3.81 -12.41 -7.90
CA GLY A 198 -3.06 -12.03 -9.09
C GLY A 198 -2.92 -10.51 -9.26
N LYS A 199 -3.98 -9.74 -8.95
CA LYS A 199 -3.94 -8.28 -8.94
C LYS A 199 -2.97 -7.73 -7.90
N ALA A 200 -2.96 -8.27 -6.68
CA ALA A 200 -2.06 -7.85 -5.61
C ALA A 200 -0.60 -8.19 -5.94
N GLU A 201 -0.35 -9.39 -6.47
CA GLU A 201 0.97 -9.83 -6.91
C GLU A 201 1.51 -8.98 -8.06
N ARG A 202 0.65 -8.57 -8.99
CA ARG A 202 1.04 -7.65 -10.06
C ARG A 202 1.53 -6.33 -9.48
N ILE A 203 0.83 -5.76 -8.49
CA ILE A 203 1.27 -4.53 -7.82
C ILE A 203 2.62 -4.77 -7.11
N LYS A 204 2.78 -5.87 -6.37
CA LYS A 204 4.00 -6.19 -5.66
C LYS A 204 5.19 -6.36 -6.61
N ASN A 205 5.02 -7.17 -7.65
CA ASN A 205 6.09 -7.61 -8.54
C ASN A 205 6.41 -6.62 -9.66
N THR A 206 5.54 -5.62 -9.90
CA THR A 206 5.76 -4.57 -10.88
C THR A 206 6.06 -3.26 -10.15
N PRO A 207 7.32 -2.96 -9.83
CA PRO A 207 7.66 -1.71 -9.14
C PRO A 207 7.33 -0.51 -10.02
N PHE A 208 7.13 0.66 -9.37
CA PHE A 208 7.00 1.91 -10.10
C PHE A 208 8.19 2.12 -11.05
N LEU A 209 7.96 2.71 -12.21
CA LEU A 209 8.98 2.94 -13.25
C LEU A 209 10.27 3.53 -12.68
N LYS A 210 11.28 2.68 -12.46
CA LYS A 210 12.55 3.05 -11.78
C LYS A 210 13.27 4.19 -12.47
N ILE A 211 13.31 4.17 -13.82
CA ILE A 211 13.97 5.22 -14.62
C ILE A 211 13.26 6.55 -14.45
N TYR A 212 11.93 6.58 -14.54
CA TYR A 212 11.15 7.80 -14.33
C TYR A 212 11.29 8.34 -12.90
N SER A 213 11.31 7.45 -11.92
CA SER A 213 11.55 7.81 -10.52
C SER A 213 12.94 8.42 -10.31
N ALA A 214 13.97 7.82 -10.92
CA ALA A 214 15.34 8.34 -10.86
C ALA A 214 15.46 9.70 -11.56
N PHE A 215 14.89 9.84 -12.75
CA PHE A 215 14.84 11.10 -13.49
C PHE A 215 14.18 12.22 -12.67
N THR A 216 12.96 11.99 -12.17
CA THR A 216 12.25 12.99 -11.37
C THR A 216 13.03 13.37 -10.11
N LYS A 217 13.63 12.38 -9.42
CA LYS A 217 14.48 12.63 -8.24
C LYS A 217 15.69 13.51 -8.60
N ALA A 218 16.40 13.18 -9.67
CA ALA A 218 17.57 13.93 -10.13
C ALA A 218 17.19 15.37 -10.50
N THR A 219 16.07 15.55 -11.23
CA THR A 219 15.57 16.87 -11.64
C THR A 219 15.16 17.73 -10.44
N VAL A 220 14.50 17.14 -9.43
CA VAL A 220 14.17 17.86 -8.19
C VAL A 220 15.43 18.28 -7.43
N ILE A 221 16.41 17.39 -7.30
CA ILE A 221 17.69 17.74 -6.62
C ILE A 221 18.41 18.86 -7.38
N LEU A 222 18.51 18.73 -8.70
CA LEU A 222 19.14 19.76 -9.54
C LEU A 222 18.44 21.10 -9.36
N TYR A 223 17.12 21.13 -9.39
CA TYR A 223 16.33 22.34 -9.19
C TYR A 223 16.59 22.96 -7.81
N VAL A 224 16.54 22.16 -6.74
CA VAL A 224 16.80 22.62 -5.38
C VAL A 224 18.21 23.22 -5.25
N LEU A 225 19.21 22.63 -5.90
CA LEU A 225 20.58 23.18 -5.93
C LEU A 225 20.68 24.49 -6.72
N MET A 226 19.81 24.69 -7.71
CA MET A 226 19.81 25.91 -8.52
C MET A 226 19.01 27.07 -7.89
N ILE A 227 18.03 26.80 -7.02
CA ILE A 227 17.12 27.84 -6.47
C ILE A 227 17.88 29.03 -5.80
N PRO A 228 18.91 28.84 -4.96
CA PRO A 228 19.59 30.00 -4.34
C PRO A 228 20.17 30.97 -5.38
N PHE A 229 20.73 30.41 -6.47
CA PHE A 229 21.31 31.20 -7.56
C PHE A 229 20.27 31.91 -8.45
N ILE A 230 18.99 31.51 -8.34
CA ILE A 230 17.85 32.10 -9.05
C ILE A 230 17.18 33.17 -8.20
N ILE A 231 17.06 32.95 -6.89
CA ILE A 231 16.37 33.84 -5.93
C ILE A 231 17.29 34.99 -5.50
N GLY A 232 18.60 34.77 -5.45
CA GLY A 232 19.57 35.82 -5.09
C GLY A 232 19.58 37.05 -6.04
N ASP A 233 18.98 36.91 -7.24
CA ASP A 233 18.80 38.04 -8.20
C ASP A 233 17.52 38.88 -7.93
N ILE A 234 16.75 38.55 -6.88
CA ILE A 234 15.58 39.34 -6.50
C ILE A 234 16.01 40.45 -5.54
N ASP A 235 16.22 41.64 -6.09
CA ASP A 235 16.49 42.85 -5.33
C ASP A 235 15.26 43.24 -4.47
N ILE A 236 15.26 42.79 -3.21
CA ILE A 236 14.19 43.07 -2.24
C ILE A 236 14.58 44.27 -1.39
N GLY A 237 14.78 45.44 -2.02
CA GLY A 237 14.78 46.70 -1.26
C GLY A 237 16.05 47.56 -1.20
N GLY A 238 16.99 47.47 -2.17
CA GLY A 238 18.16 48.38 -2.29
C GLY A 238 19.35 48.06 -1.37
N GLU A 239 20.47 48.67 -1.63
CA GLU A 239 21.85 48.30 -1.23
C GLU A 239 22.17 48.09 0.27
N GLU A 240 21.23 48.17 1.21
CA GLU A 240 21.48 47.91 2.66
C GLU A 240 20.26 47.31 3.39
N SER A 241 19.47 46.49 2.74
CA SER A 241 18.23 45.98 3.35
C SER A 241 18.42 44.63 4.05
N TYR A 242 18.08 44.55 5.37
CA TYR A 242 17.91 43.29 6.11
C TYR A 242 16.91 42.33 5.44
N LEU A 243 16.19 42.80 4.42
CA LEU A 243 15.25 42.00 3.60
C LEU A 243 15.96 40.94 2.74
N GLU A 244 17.26 41.10 2.47
CA GLU A 244 18.07 40.09 1.76
C GLU A 244 18.12 38.76 2.51
N TYR A 245 18.16 38.80 3.86
CA TYR A 245 18.11 37.61 4.68
C TYR A 245 16.76 36.89 4.63
N LEU A 246 15.67 37.51 4.14
CA LEU A 246 14.38 36.85 3.89
C LEU A 246 14.45 35.85 2.75
N SER A 247 15.45 35.92 1.89
CA SER A 247 15.70 34.93 0.84
C SER A 247 15.97 33.53 1.43
N ILE A 248 16.62 33.44 2.61
CA ILE A 248 16.96 32.17 3.28
C ILE A 248 15.68 31.36 3.63
N PRO A 249 14.72 31.87 4.44
CA PRO A 249 13.52 31.12 4.78
C PRO A 249 12.64 30.84 3.56
N LEU A 250 12.59 31.73 2.58
CA LEU A 250 11.84 31.51 1.34
C LEU A 250 12.42 30.35 0.54
N PHE A 251 13.74 30.36 0.35
CA PHE A 251 14.45 29.26 -0.28
C PHE A 251 14.22 27.92 0.47
N ALA A 252 14.40 27.91 1.80
CA ALA A 252 14.21 26.73 2.61
C ALA A 252 12.79 26.19 2.48
N LEU A 253 11.77 27.05 2.45
CA LEU A 253 10.37 26.67 2.29
C LEU A 253 10.11 26.02 0.92
N VAL A 254 10.53 26.67 -0.17
CA VAL A 254 10.31 26.16 -1.54
C VAL A 254 11.04 24.83 -1.74
N SER A 255 12.30 24.74 -1.35
CA SER A 255 13.09 23.52 -1.45
C SER A 255 12.48 22.36 -0.64
N THR A 256 12.04 22.65 0.58
CA THR A 256 11.35 21.67 1.45
C THR A 256 10.07 21.17 0.80
N LEU A 257 9.30 22.03 0.17
CA LEU A 257 8.08 21.64 -0.54
C LEU A 257 8.38 20.59 -1.62
N PHE A 258 9.31 20.88 -2.53
CA PHE A 258 9.68 19.98 -3.62
C PHE A 258 10.26 18.65 -3.11
N LEU A 259 11.16 18.69 -2.14
CA LEU A 259 11.76 17.50 -1.54
C LEU A 259 10.72 16.63 -0.80
N THR A 260 9.81 17.28 -0.08
CA THR A 260 8.75 16.59 0.67
C THR A 260 7.77 15.91 -0.28
N ILE A 261 7.30 16.59 -1.34
CA ILE A 261 6.39 15.96 -2.32
C ILE A 261 7.10 14.80 -3.03
N ASN A 262 8.37 14.96 -3.41
CA ASN A 262 9.16 13.86 -3.98
C ASN A 262 9.28 12.66 -3.02
N ARG A 263 9.47 12.90 -1.73
CA ARG A 263 9.50 11.85 -0.69
C ARG A 263 8.15 11.15 -0.54
N LEU A 264 7.05 11.91 -0.52
CA LEU A 264 5.69 11.38 -0.45
C LEU A 264 5.36 10.51 -1.67
N ALA A 265 5.71 10.95 -2.88
CA ALA A 265 5.53 10.17 -4.10
C ALA A 265 6.28 8.84 -4.05
N ASN A 266 7.48 8.78 -3.45
CA ASN A 266 8.21 7.54 -3.22
C ASN A 266 7.49 6.62 -2.22
N LEU A 267 7.00 7.18 -1.11
CA LEU A 267 6.31 6.39 -0.06
C LEU A 267 4.99 5.80 -0.55
N HIS A 268 4.23 6.53 -1.36
CA HIS A 268 2.96 6.05 -1.93
C HIS A 268 3.16 5.16 -3.16
N GLY A 269 4.30 5.24 -3.83
CA GLY A 269 4.66 4.41 -4.99
C GLY A 269 4.79 2.91 -4.66
N ASP A 270 4.99 2.57 -3.37
CA ASP A 270 4.95 1.19 -2.87
C ASP A 270 3.83 1.02 -1.83
N PRO A 271 2.59 0.78 -2.28
CA PRO A 271 1.41 0.76 -1.42
C PRO A 271 1.32 -0.47 -0.51
N LEU A 272 2.11 -1.51 -0.75
CA LEU A 272 2.12 -2.75 0.02
C LEU A 272 3.32 -2.85 0.98
N ALA A 273 4.23 -1.88 0.95
CA ALA A 273 5.33 -1.79 1.91
C ALA A 273 4.82 -1.60 3.35
N ALA A 274 5.58 -2.09 4.33
CA ALA A 274 5.25 -1.95 5.74
C ALA A 274 5.55 -0.54 6.28
N ASN A 275 4.88 0.49 5.73
CA ASN A 275 5.02 1.87 6.17
C ASN A 275 3.67 2.48 6.59
N LYS A 276 3.70 3.63 7.29
CA LYS A 276 2.50 4.28 7.84
C LYS A 276 1.55 4.85 6.78
N THR A 277 2.05 5.11 5.57
CA THR A 277 1.29 5.70 4.47
C THR A 277 0.75 4.65 3.50
N SER A 278 1.18 3.40 3.63
CA SER A 278 0.73 2.27 2.82
C SER A 278 -0.69 1.83 3.16
N VAL A 279 -1.26 0.97 2.33
CA VAL A 279 -2.55 0.33 2.61
C VAL A 279 -2.44 -0.46 3.91
N PRO A 280 -3.37 -0.31 4.85
CA PRO A 280 -3.32 -0.99 6.15
C PRO A 280 -3.73 -2.48 6.02
N VAL A 281 -2.93 -3.25 5.30
CA VAL A 281 -3.19 -4.66 4.96
C VAL A 281 -3.43 -5.49 6.20
N ASP A 282 -2.59 -5.34 7.24
CA ASP A 282 -2.74 -6.08 8.51
C ASP A 282 -4.10 -5.85 9.16
N GLN A 283 -4.54 -4.58 9.27
CA GLN A 283 -5.82 -4.25 9.91
C GLN A 283 -7.00 -4.77 9.10
N ILE A 284 -6.90 -4.74 7.76
CA ILE A 284 -7.96 -5.24 6.88
C ILE A 284 -8.07 -6.76 7.03
N CYS A 285 -6.95 -7.49 6.93
CA CYS A 285 -6.94 -8.95 7.05
C CYS A 285 -7.40 -9.42 8.43
N GLN A 286 -6.93 -8.78 9.52
CA GLN A 286 -7.41 -9.09 10.88
C GLN A 286 -8.92 -8.89 11.02
N ARG A 287 -9.48 -7.83 10.42
CA ARG A 287 -10.94 -7.62 10.43
C ARG A 287 -11.69 -8.70 9.66
N ILE A 288 -11.16 -9.16 8.53
CA ILE A 288 -11.78 -10.25 7.75
C ILE A 288 -11.77 -11.54 8.58
N ILE A 289 -10.64 -11.89 9.17
CA ILE A 289 -10.49 -13.07 10.02
C ILE A 289 -11.45 -13.00 11.21
N GLY A 290 -11.56 -11.84 11.88
CA GLY A 290 -12.52 -11.63 12.96
C GLY A 290 -13.97 -11.89 12.53
N ASN A 291 -14.40 -11.37 11.36
CA ASN A 291 -15.74 -11.64 10.84
C ASN A 291 -15.98 -13.13 10.55
N CYS A 292 -14.97 -13.85 10.04
CA CYS A 292 -15.05 -15.30 9.81
C CYS A 292 -15.18 -16.06 11.14
N GLN A 293 -14.45 -15.68 12.17
CA GLN A 293 -14.52 -16.27 13.51
C GLN A 293 -15.87 -16.04 14.19
N GLU A 294 -16.45 -14.85 14.05
CA GLU A 294 -17.82 -14.56 14.51
C GLU A 294 -18.85 -15.47 13.85
N LEU A 295 -18.71 -15.73 12.56
CA LEU A 295 -19.59 -16.65 11.82
C LEU A 295 -19.39 -18.10 12.26
N LYS A 296 -18.13 -18.53 12.49
CA LYS A 296 -17.79 -19.85 13.04
C LYS A 296 -18.44 -20.08 14.40
N ALA A 297 -18.45 -19.05 15.26
CA ALA A 297 -19.11 -19.14 16.57
C ALA A 297 -20.62 -19.41 16.47
N LYS A 298 -21.30 -18.87 15.45
CA LYS A 298 -22.73 -19.17 15.19
C LYS A 298 -23.00 -20.61 14.72
N ILE A 299 -21.99 -21.33 14.22
CA ILE A 299 -22.11 -22.74 13.87
C ILE A 299 -22.03 -23.63 15.12
N LEU A 300 -21.41 -23.13 16.18
CA LEU A 300 -21.24 -23.84 17.45
C LEU A 300 -22.44 -23.69 18.39
N SER A 301 -23.20 -22.58 18.23
CA SER A 301 -24.45 -22.35 18.97
C SER A 301 -25.62 -23.08 18.35
#